data_06e5ea0b24110c7233066c5f4a647904
#
_entry.id   06e5ea0b24110c7233066c5f4a647904
#
_cell.length_a   1.000
_cell.length_b   1.000
_cell.length_c   1.000
_cell.angle_alpha   90.00
_cell.angle_beta   90.00
_cell.angle_gamma   90.00
#
_symmetry.space_group_name_H-M   'P 1'
#
loop_
_entity.id
_entity.type
_entity.pdbx_description
1 polymer ?
#
loop_
_entity_poly.entity_id
_entity_poly.type
_entity_poly.pdbx_seq_one_letter_code
_entity_poly.pdbx_strand_id
1 'polypeptide(L)'
;MHVRDFTEKATILVVDDSPDSLALMSNLLKDHYKVKVANSGEKALKISLSDAPPDLILLDIMMSGMDGYTVCQRLKLDPRTKNIPVIFLTSRFEVTDELKGLELGAADYITKPVSPPIVLARVKTHLSLKIMSDILRQQNDYLELEVAKLEWLPNPNTHAK
;
A
#
# COMPACT_ATOMS: atom_id res chain seq x y z
N MET A 1 6.21 17.53 -9.00
CA MET A 1 6.77 16.76 -7.87
C MET A 1 6.08 17.23 -6.60
N HIS A 2 5.04 16.53 -6.15
CA HIS A 2 4.38 16.86 -4.90
C HIS A 2 5.25 16.33 -3.76
N VAL A 3 6.02 17.23 -3.17
CA VAL A 3 6.58 16.96 -1.85
C VAL A 3 5.37 16.89 -0.92
N ARG A 4 5.01 15.70 -0.48
CA ARG A 4 4.01 15.55 0.57
C ARG A 4 4.47 16.39 1.76
N ASP A 5 3.62 17.29 2.14
CA ASP A 5 3.80 18.00 3.39
C ASP A 5 3.79 16.94 4.50
N PHE A 6 4.89 16.79 5.21
CA PHE A 6 5.04 15.81 6.30
C PHE A 6 4.04 16.02 7.44
N THR A 7 3.23 17.08 7.35
CA THR A 7 2.15 17.39 8.29
C THR A 7 0.80 16.77 7.91
N GLU A 8 0.64 16.25 6.69
CA GLU A 8 -0.60 15.59 6.29
C GLU A 8 -0.66 14.16 6.83
N LYS A 9 -1.78 13.86 7.50
CA LYS A 9 -2.06 12.49 7.95
C LYS A 9 -2.12 11.53 6.75
N ALA A 10 -1.49 10.37 6.87
CA ALA A 10 -1.61 9.31 5.89
C ALA A 10 -3.05 8.81 5.78
N THR A 11 -3.43 8.35 4.60
CA THR A 11 -4.76 7.81 4.31
C THR A 11 -4.73 6.30 4.34
N ILE A 12 -5.59 5.71 5.16
CA ILE A 12 -5.79 4.25 5.27
C ILE A 12 -7.13 3.90 4.62
N LEU A 13 -7.12 2.96 3.70
CA LEU A 13 -8.34 2.36 3.17
C LEU A 13 -8.65 1.08 3.93
N VAL A 14 -9.84 1.00 4.50
CA VAL A 14 -10.34 -0.21 5.16
C VAL A 14 -11.39 -0.86 4.27
N VAL A 15 -11.18 -2.13 3.95
CA VAL A 15 -12.05 -2.91 3.05
C VAL A 15 -12.61 -4.11 3.81
N ASP A 16 -13.91 -4.12 3.99
CA ASP A 16 -14.65 -5.20 4.67
C ASP A 16 -16.12 -5.09 4.26
N ASP A 17 -16.79 -6.19 4.01
CA ASP A 17 -18.22 -6.18 3.66
C ASP A 17 -19.14 -6.07 4.89
N SER A 18 -18.60 -6.17 6.10
CA SER A 18 -19.32 -5.95 7.36
C SER A 18 -19.30 -4.48 7.78
N PRO A 19 -20.47 -3.81 7.86
CA PRO A 19 -20.55 -2.44 8.37
C PRO A 19 -19.98 -2.26 9.77
N ASP A 20 -20.17 -3.25 10.65
CA ASP A 20 -19.66 -3.22 12.02
C ASP A 20 -18.14 -3.28 12.06
N SER A 21 -17.53 -4.10 11.23
CA SER A 21 -16.06 -4.17 11.11
C SER A 21 -15.48 -2.86 10.57
N LEU A 22 -16.12 -2.25 9.57
CA LEU A 22 -15.71 -0.95 9.04
C LEU A 22 -15.78 0.15 10.10
N ALA A 23 -16.88 0.18 10.89
CA ALA A 23 -17.04 1.15 11.96
C ALA A 23 -15.99 0.98 13.07
N LEU A 24 -15.72 -0.26 13.47
CA LEU A 24 -14.72 -0.59 14.48
C LEU A 24 -13.32 -0.12 14.05
N MET A 25 -12.92 -0.46 12.85
CA MET A 25 -11.60 -0.11 12.32
C MET A 25 -11.47 1.40 12.09
N SER A 26 -12.52 2.06 11.60
CA SER A 26 -12.54 3.52 11.44
C SER A 26 -12.37 4.24 12.77
N ASN A 27 -13.07 3.81 13.82
CA ASN A 27 -12.94 4.37 15.15
C ASN A 27 -11.53 4.18 15.73
N LEU A 28 -10.91 3.05 15.47
CA LEU A 28 -9.56 2.74 15.93
C LEU A 28 -8.50 3.61 15.26
N LEU A 29 -8.68 3.95 13.99
CA LEU A 29 -7.68 4.62 13.16
C LEU A 29 -7.84 6.14 13.04
N LYS A 30 -9.06 6.66 13.24
CA LYS A 30 -9.42 8.05 12.91
C LYS A 30 -8.61 9.13 13.63
N ASP A 31 -8.11 8.84 14.83
CA ASP A 31 -7.31 9.81 15.61
C ASP A 31 -5.89 9.99 15.07
N HIS A 32 -5.42 9.01 14.30
CA HIS A 32 -4.04 8.97 13.77
C HIS A 32 -3.98 9.15 12.26
N TYR A 33 -5.04 8.79 11.53
CA TYR A 33 -5.04 8.72 10.06
C TYR A 33 -6.34 9.25 9.47
N LYS A 34 -6.28 9.64 8.19
CA LYS A 34 -7.47 9.78 7.37
C LYS A 34 -7.95 8.39 7.00
N VAL A 35 -9.23 8.11 7.20
CA VAL A 35 -9.79 6.79 6.93
C VAL A 35 -10.78 6.86 5.78
N LYS A 36 -10.58 6.03 4.77
CA LYS A 36 -11.56 5.73 3.72
C LYS A 36 -12.04 4.31 3.91
N VAL A 37 -13.28 4.04 3.55
CA VAL A 37 -13.89 2.72 3.67
C VAL A 37 -14.43 2.24 2.33
N ALA A 38 -14.35 0.94 2.09
CA ALA A 38 -14.98 0.26 0.97
C ALA A 38 -15.64 -1.02 1.47
N ASN A 39 -16.88 -1.25 1.08
CA ASN A 39 -17.64 -2.45 1.47
C ASN A 39 -17.62 -3.55 0.41
N SER A 40 -16.79 -3.40 -0.61
CA SER A 40 -16.59 -4.40 -1.66
C SER A 40 -15.21 -4.27 -2.31
N GLY A 41 -14.79 -5.34 -2.98
CA GLY A 41 -13.54 -5.34 -3.73
C GLY A 41 -13.54 -4.35 -4.88
N GLU A 42 -14.65 -4.21 -5.59
CA GLU A 42 -14.82 -3.27 -6.69
C GLU A 42 -14.65 -1.82 -6.24
N LYS A 43 -15.25 -1.45 -5.11
CA LYS A 43 -15.11 -0.11 -4.52
C LYS A 43 -13.68 0.13 -4.04
N ALA A 44 -13.03 -0.87 -3.46
CA ALA A 44 -11.64 -0.78 -3.04
C ALA A 44 -10.72 -0.48 -4.23
N LEU A 45 -10.89 -1.16 -5.34
CA LEU A 45 -10.12 -0.93 -6.56
C LEU A 45 -10.39 0.47 -7.13
N LYS A 46 -11.64 0.90 -7.15
CA LYS A 46 -12.01 2.24 -7.64
C LYS A 46 -11.35 3.35 -6.82
N ILE A 47 -11.37 3.24 -5.51
CA ILE A 47 -10.72 4.22 -4.62
C ILE A 47 -9.20 4.20 -4.81
N SER A 48 -8.60 3.03 -4.93
CA SER A 48 -7.16 2.86 -5.08
C SER A 48 -6.64 3.40 -6.42
N LEU A 49 -7.46 3.39 -7.45
CA LEU A 49 -7.15 3.91 -8.79
C LEU A 49 -7.59 5.37 -9.00
N SER A 50 -8.12 6.02 -7.98
CA SER A 50 -8.53 7.43 -8.03
C SER A 50 -7.33 8.38 -7.98
N ASP A 51 -7.58 9.68 -8.15
CA ASP A 51 -6.55 10.73 -8.05
C ASP A 51 -5.99 10.87 -6.62
N ALA A 52 -6.67 10.33 -5.62
CA ALA A 52 -6.25 10.33 -4.22
C ALA A 52 -6.17 8.89 -3.69
N PRO A 53 -5.19 8.09 -4.12
CA PRO A 53 -5.04 6.71 -3.66
C PRO A 53 -4.67 6.66 -2.17
N PRO A 54 -5.02 5.56 -1.46
CA PRO A 54 -4.61 5.38 -0.09
C PRO A 54 -3.10 5.11 0.03
N ASP A 55 -2.58 5.34 1.22
CA ASP A 55 -1.18 5.04 1.56
C ASP A 55 -0.98 3.61 2.01
N LEU A 56 -2.02 3.00 2.54
CA LEU A 56 -2.04 1.62 3.01
C LEU A 56 -3.47 1.10 2.94
N ILE A 57 -3.62 -0.19 2.70
CA ILE A 57 -4.91 -0.87 2.62
C ILE A 57 -4.98 -1.98 3.66
N LEU A 58 -6.00 -1.93 4.51
CA LEU A 58 -6.42 -3.04 5.38
C LEU A 58 -7.55 -3.77 4.69
N LEU A 59 -7.36 -5.03 4.37
CA LEU A 59 -8.20 -5.77 3.43
C LEU A 59 -8.68 -7.08 4.03
N ASP A 60 -9.99 -7.20 4.24
CA ASP A 60 -10.60 -8.46 4.62
C ASP A 60 -10.50 -9.47 3.46
N ILE A 61 -10.20 -10.71 3.79
CA ILE A 61 -10.10 -11.78 2.79
C ILE A 61 -11.47 -12.28 2.39
N MET A 62 -12.32 -12.56 3.39
CA MET A 62 -13.62 -13.18 3.19
C MET A 62 -14.70 -12.13 2.97
N MET A 63 -14.97 -11.84 1.71
CA MET A 63 -16.05 -10.95 1.30
C MET A 63 -16.94 -11.63 0.27
N SER A 64 -18.22 -11.27 0.23
CA SER A 64 -19.11 -11.70 -0.83
C SER A 64 -18.71 -11.09 -2.17
N GLY A 65 -18.80 -11.86 -3.24
CA GLY A 65 -18.33 -11.46 -4.56
C GLY A 65 -16.82 -11.57 -4.69
N MET A 66 -16.14 -10.48 -5.03
CA MET A 66 -14.68 -10.44 -5.12
C MET A 66 -14.04 -10.56 -3.75
N ASP A 67 -13.23 -11.58 -3.54
CA ASP A 67 -12.52 -11.78 -2.28
C ASP A 67 -11.27 -10.89 -2.16
N GLY A 68 -10.69 -10.85 -0.95
CA GLY A 68 -9.51 -10.03 -0.69
C GLY A 68 -8.27 -10.47 -1.49
N TYR A 69 -8.11 -11.75 -1.75
CA TYR A 69 -6.99 -12.25 -2.57
C TYR A 69 -7.04 -11.70 -3.99
N THR A 70 -8.22 -11.68 -4.59
CA THR A 70 -8.43 -11.14 -5.94
C THR A 70 -8.16 -9.64 -5.98
N VAL A 71 -8.60 -8.89 -4.98
CA VAL A 71 -8.32 -7.46 -4.86
C VAL A 71 -6.82 -7.22 -4.78
N CYS A 72 -6.13 -7.93 -3.90
CA CYS A 72 -4.68 -7.81 -3.74
C CYS A 72 -3.94 -8.11 -5.04
N GLN A 73 -4.29 -9.19 -5.71
CA GLN A 73 -3.69 -9.57 -6.98
C GLN A 73 -3.82 -8.47 -8.03
N ARG A 74 -5.01 -7.90 -8.17
CA ARG A 74 -5.26 -6.81 -9.12
C ARG A 74 -4.48 -5.54 -8.77
N LEU A 75 -4.39 -5.20 -7.48
CA LEU A 75 -3.59 -4.06 -7.02
C LEU A 75 -2.11 -4.24 -7.36
N LYS A 76 -1.57 -5.44 -7.20
CA LYS A 76 -0.16 -5.73 -7.44
C LYS A 76 0.21 -5.83 -8.93
N LEU A 77 -0.76 -6.11 -9.79
CA LEU A 77 -0.58 -6.14 -11.25
C LEU A 77 -0.63 -4.75 -11.90
N ASP A 78 -1.21 -3.75 -11.25
CA ASP A 78 -1.32 -2.40 -11.80
C ASP A 78 -0.16 -1.53 -11.31
N PRO A 79 0.62 -0.91 -12.22
CA PRO A 79 1.75 -0.03 -11.84
C PRO A 79 1.36 1.14 -10.93
N ARG A 80 0.11 1.61 -11.01
CA ARG A 80 -0.40 2.73 -10.20
C ARG A 80 -0.64 2.37 -8.75
N THR A 81 -0.85 1.09 -8.44
CA THR A 81 -1.25 0.61 -7.11
C THR A 81 -0.31 -0.44 -6.51
N LYS A 82 0.61 -0.99 -7.31
CA LYS A 82 1.49 -2.10 -6.87
C LYS A 82 2.34 -1.77 -5.64
N ASN A 83 2.64 -0.51 -5.41
CA ASN A 83 3.48 -0.06 -4.30
C ASN A 83 2.69 0.31 -3.04
N ILE A 84 1.36 0.24 -3.07
CA ILE A 84 0.53 0.44 -1.90
C ILE A 84 0.62 -0.83 -1.03
N PRO A 85 1.09 -0.74 0.23
CA PRO A 85 1.15 -1.90 1.10
C PRO A 85 -0.26 -2.38 1.45
N VAL A 86 -0.47 -3.68 1.36
CA VAL A 86 -1.72 -4.37 1.70
C VAL A 86 -1.48 -5.25 2.91
N ILE A 87 -2.28 -5.06 3.95
CA ILE A 87 -2.33 -5.91 5.13
C ILE A 87 -3.65 -6.66 5.13
N PHE A 88 -3.61 -7.98 5.09
CA PHE A 88 -4.82 -8.79 5.18
C PHE A 88 -5.36 -8.85 6.59
N LEU A 89 -6.68 -8.79 6.70
CA LEU A 89 -7.43 -9.09 7.92
C LEU A 89 -8.15 -10.41 7.73
N THR A 90 -8.00 -11.36 8.66
CA THR A 90 -8.60 -12.67 8.51
C THR A 90 -8.95 -13.32 9.83
N SER A 91 -10.03 -14.09 9.83
CA SER A 91 -10.45 -14.92 10.95
C SER A 91 -9.83 -16.33 10.94
N ARG A 92 -9.03 -16.67 9.92
CA ARG A 92 -8.46 -18.00 9.75
C ARG A 92 -6.99 -18.08 10.11
N PHE A 93 -6.63 -19.11 10.86
CA PHE A 93 -5.28 -19.43 11.32
C PHE A 93 -4.56 -20.50 10.46
N GLU A 94 -4.91 -20.66 9.20
CA GLU A 94 -4.24 -21.65 8.39
C GLU A 94 -2.96 -21.08 7.78
N VAL A 95 -1.84 -21.73 8.03
CA VAL A 95 -0.51 -21.37 7.49
C VAL A 95 -0.54 -21.28 5.96
N THR A 96 -1.33 -22.12 5.31
CA THR A 96 -1.52 -22.10 3.85
C THR A 96 -2.18 -20.82 3.35
N ASP A 97 -3.15 -20.26 4.09
CA ASP A 97 -3.81 -19.01 3.73
C ASP A 97 -2.90 -17.81 3.94
N GLU A 98 -2.10 -17.81 5.01
CA GLU A 98 -1.07 -16.80 5.25
C GLU A 98 -0.01 -16.80 4.15
N LEU A 99 0.49 -17.97 3.78
CA LEU A 99 1.48 -18.12 2.70
C LEU A 99 0.91 -17.63 1.38
N LYS A 100 -0.33 -17.96 1.04
CA LYS A 100 -1.00 -17.50 -0.16
C LYS A 100 -1.09 -15.98 -0.23
N GLY A 101 -1.44 -15.33 0.88
CA GLY A 101 -1.50 -13.87 0.96
C GLY A 101 -0.14 -13.22 0.73
N LEU A 102 0.92 -13.73 1.36
CA LEU A 102 2.27 -13.22 1.20
C LEU A 102 2.82 -13.45 -0.22
N GLU A 103 2.54 -14.60 -0.83
CA GLU A 103 2.91 -14.89 -2.22
C GLU A 103 2.22 -13.96 -3.23
N LEU A 104 1.01 -13.48 -2.92
CA LEU A 104 0.31 -12.48 -3.72
C LEU A 104 0.86 -11.05 -3.56
N GLY A 105 1.85 -10.86 -2.70
CA GLY A 105 2.51 -9.57 -2.50
C GLY A 105 1.95 -8.75 -1.34
N ALA A 106 1.18 -9.35 -0.43
CA ALA A 106 0.77 -8.68 0.80
C ALA A 106 1.99 -8.35 1.67
N ALA A 107 1.93 -7.20 2.33
CA ALA A 107 3.00 -6.76 3.23
C ALA A 107 2.93 -7.47 4.59
N ASP A 108 1.73 -7.81 5.05
CA ASP A 108 1.51 -8.40 6.36
C ASP A 108 0.09 -8.99 6.47
N TYR A 109 -0.20 -9.48 7.64
CA TYR A 109 -1.36 -10.28 7.96
C TYR A 109 -1.76 -10.07 9.42
N ILE A 110 -3.01 -9.78 9.69
CA ILE A 110 -3.56 -9.58 11.03
C ILE A 110 -4.76 -10.50 11.23
N THR A 111 -4.76 -11.26 12.33
CA THR A 111 -5.87 -12.14 12.66
C THR A 111 -6.99 -11.41 13.40
N LYS A 112 -8.22 -11.77 13.10
CA LYS A 112 -9.42 -11.35 13.84
C LYS A 112 -9.68 -12.31 15.02
N PRO A 113 -10.17 -11.83 16.17
CA PRO A 113 -10.52 -10.44 16.48
C PRO A 113 -9.26 -9.54 16.58
N VAL A 114 -9.36 -8.33 16.03
CA VAL A 114 -8.21 -7.43 15.97
C VAL A 114 -7.88 -6.86 17.35
N SER A 115 -6.58 -6.81 17.65
CA SER A 115 -6.06 -6.09 18.82
C SER A 115 -5.67 -4.68 18.39
N PRO A 116 -6.26 -3.62 18.96
CA PRO A 116 -5.96 -2.25 18.58
C PRO A 116 -4.47 -1.89 18.61
N PRO A 117 -3.70 -2.24 19.65
CA PRO A 117 -2.25 -1.97 19.67
C PRO A 117 -1.49 -2.66 18.52
N ILE A 118 -1.88 -3.88 18.16
CA ILE A 118 -1.24 -4.63 17.07
C ILE A 118 -1.55 -3.98 15.72
N VAL A 119 -2.80 -3.62 15.47
CA VAL A 119 -3.19 -2.92 14.23
C VAL A 119 -2.41 -1.63 14.07
N LEU A 120 -2.39 -0.80 15.10
CA LEU A 120 -1.67 0.49 15.07
C LEU A 120 -0.17 0.31 14.86
N ALA A 121 0.44 -0.67 15.51
CA ALA A 121 1.87 -0.96 15.35
C ALA A 121 2.22 -1.42 13.94
N ARG A 122 1.43 -2.33 13.34
CA ARG A 122 1.67 -2.84 11.99
C ARG A 122 1.43 -1.79 10.92
N VAL A 123 0.37 -1.00 11.06
CA VAL A 123 0.09 0.14 10.16
C VAL A 123 1.25 1.12 10.18
N LYS A 124 1.72 1.51 11.35
CA LYS A 124 2.86 2.42 11.51
C LYS A 124 4.13 1.85 10.86
N THR A 125 4.44 0.59 11.11
CA THR A 125 5.62 -0.07 10.54
C THR A 125 5.58 -0.06 9.02
N HIS A 126 4.48 -0.47 8.42
CA HIS A 126 4.37 -0.56 6.95
C HIS A 126 4.26 0.79 6.26
N LEU A 127 3.68 1.80 6.91
CA LEU A 127 3.72 3.18 6.40
C LEU A 127 5.15 3.73 6.41
N SER A 128 5.92 3.47 7.46
CA SER A 128 7.33 3.89 7.54
C SER A 128 8.16 3.21 6.46
N LEU A 129 7.98 1.91 6.25
CA LEU A 129 8.66 1.16 5.19
C LEU A 129 8.29 1.69 3.79
N LYS A 130 7.04 2.04 3.57
CA LYS A 130 6.59 2.64 2.30
C LYS A 130 7.26 3.97 2.04
N ILE A 131 7.31 4.85 3.03
CA ILE A 131 7.96 6.16 2.92
C ILE A 131 9.43 5.99 2.57
N MET A 132 10.14 5.11 3.26
CA MET A 132 11.55 4.80 2.99
C MET A 132 11.75 4.24 1.58
N SER A 133 10.90 3.32 1.16
CA SER A 133 10.93 2.73 -0.18
C SER A 133 10.68 3.78 -1.27
N ASP A 134 9.72 4.68 -1.07
CA ASP A 134 9.40 5.76 -2.01
C ASP A 134 10.58 6.75 -2.14
N ILE A 135 11.23 7.10 -1.02
CA ILE A 135 12.42 7.97 -1.01
C ILE A 135 13.57 7.32 -1.78
N LEU A 136 13.85 6.03 -1.51
CA LEU A 136 14.92 5.30 -2.20
C LEU A 136 14.65 5.21 -3.71
N ARG A 137 13.43 4.99 -4.11
CA ARG A 137 13.04 4.95 -5.52
C ARG A 137 13.24 6.30 -6.21
N GLN A 138 12.85 7.39 -5.57
CA GLN A 138 13.06 8.74 -6.09
C GLN A 138 14.55 9.07 -6.23
N GLN A 139 15.38 8.69 -5.26
CA GLN A 139 16.84 8.87 -5.32
C GLN A 139 17.45 8.04 -6.44
N ASN A 140 17.01 6.80 -6.63
CA ASN A 140 17.48 5.93 -7.69
C ASN A 140 17.13 6.52 -9.07
N ASP A 141 15.90 6.97 -9.27
CA ASP A 141 15.48 7.62 -10.52
C ASP A 141 16.30 8.90 -10.81
N TYR A 142 16.58 9.71 -9.80
CA TYR A 142 17.42 10.88 -9.92
C TYR A 142 18.85 10.52 -10.36
N LEU A 143 19.45 9.50 -9.73
CA LEU A 143 20.81 9.04 -10.08
C LEU A 143 20.87 8.46 -11.48
N GLU A 144 19.86 7.72 -11.92
CA GLU A 144 19.77 7.19 -13.28
C GLU A 144 19.73 8.33 -14.31
N LEU A 145 18.99 9.42 -14.04
CA LEU A 145 18.96 10.61 -14.88
C LEU A 145 20.31 11.32 -14.92
N GLU A 146 21.02 11.43 -13.81
CA GLU A 146 22.36 12.04 -13.76
C GLU A 146 23.38 11.20 -14.53
N VAL A 147 23.33 9.86 -14.41
CA VAL A 147 24.18 8.95 -15.19
C VAL A 147 23.91 9.10 -16.69
N ALA A 148 22.65 9.13 -17.09
CA ALA A 148 22.25 9.31 -18.49
C ALA A 148 22.78 10.65 -19.07
N LYS A 149 22.77 11.73 -18.30
CA LYS A 149 23.35 13.01 -18.70
C LYS A 149 24.87 12.93 -18.92
N LEU A 150 25.58 12.19 -18.06
CA LEU A 150 27.03 11.99 -18.19
C LEU A 150 27.40 11.16 -19.42
N GLU A 151 26.61 10.16 -19.76
CA GLU A 151 26.79 9.33 -20.97
C GLU A 151 26.54 10.14 -22.25
N TRP A 152 25.73 11.19 -22.19
CA TRP A 152 25.42 12.05 -23.33
C TRP A 152 26.45 13.17 -23.56
N LEU A 153 27.37 13.42 -22.63
CA LEU A 153 28.43 14.42 -22.81
C LEU A 153 29.41 13.93 -23.89
N PRO A 154 29.73 14.77 -24.87
CA PRO A 154 30.74 14.43 -25.88
C PRO A 154 32.09 14.17 -25.20
N ASN A 155 32.70 13.05 -25.55
CA ASN A 155 34.02 12.70 -25.06
C ASN A 155 35.02 13.79 -25.49
N PRO A 156 35.68 14.48 -24.54
CA PRO A 156 36.61 15.54 -24.88
C PRO A 156 37.83 15.08 -25.71
N ASN A 157 38.03 13.76 -25.80
CA ASN A 157 39.14 13.16 -26.55
C ASN A 157 38.79 12.83 -27.99
N THR A 158 37.57 13.09 -28.49
CA THR A 158 37.19 12.81 -29.87
C THR A 158 37.60 13.90 -30.87
N HIS A 159 38.21 14.97 -30.45
CA HIS A 159 38.67 16.04 -31.33
C HIS A 159 40.19 16.27 -31.33
N ALA A 160 40.96 15.30 -30.88
CA ALA A 160 42.40 15.33 -31.01
C ALA A 160 42.83 14.62 -32.30
N LYS A 161 42.70 15.32 -33.45
CA LYS A 161 43.49 15.08 -34.66
C LYS A 161 43.86 16.41 -35.32
#